data_22af379d5a44d5ab2cde8638879f5c68
#
_entry.id   22af379d5a44d5ab2cde8638879f5c68
#
_cell.length_a   1.000
_cell.length_b   1.000
_cell.length_c   1.000
_cell.angle_alpha   90.00
_cell.angle_beta   90.00
_cell.angle_gamma   90.00
#
_symmetry.space_group_name_H-M   'P 1'
#
loop_
_entity.id
_entity.type
_entity.pdbx_description
1 polymer ?
#
loop_
_entity_poly.entity_id
_entity_poly.type
_entity_poly.pdbx_seq_one_letter_code
_entity_poly.pdbx_strand_id
1 'polypeptide(L)'
;MKYFMASIAGRRKSGRISFNPINRLKDKLVVMKQLKDRLPMQVDEALNEQALAAEGWATKTRSLFAVVFAASAIWTWNNPSNAKYVYLQLTAAWMVMAAAGAVLKKSPGDNLTTMTMIDLTIVHLGLAAFVWQGLFPGLGSEIFLCYFPILAIAANRRRMSAALKAALYAGAGYAAISLWGGSSPLFHVALLFTTAFVFVAGSRKSKDLTVNIAGKAIEDAFDLGARQQEHDLLQKAHQLFLPPSIVDMPEIWVASKHGAGTETGGDYFHIFERPDGPLVAVGDLGGRGFEVLGDVADLHKRLGRVISRETDLPKILEDLNGYLLEKYEGRRTFTCALARWEGEKMLYVNAGHLPMIQMSKPQGAQIISHKQLPVTCGPVGAQAEATFTESAVPFPARDQLVIYTDGVFAKVTESRDKGVSEVEALAEKFSGAEVTTLCHRIFDCAQPGFDPNKDDSTVVVIRRQPVAAPATAEGKAAG
;
A
#
# COMPACT_ATOMS: atom_id res chain seq x y z
N MET A 1 13.37 -7.25 -2.74
CA MET A 1 12.45 -6.19 -3.16
C MET A 1 13.12 -4.85 -3.46
N LYS A 2 13.96 -4.24 -2.58
CA LYS A 2 14.71 -2.98 -2.88
C LYS A 2 15.60 -3.05 -4.13
N TYR A 3 16.32 -4.14 -4.38
CA TYR A 3 17.17 -4.33 -5.56
C TYR A 3 16.40 -4.56 -6.86
N PHE A 4 15.18 -5.08 -6.80
CA PHE A 4 14.30 -5.32 -7.94
C PHE A 4 13.71 -4.02 -8.49
N MET A 5 13.30 -3.10 -7.62
CA MET A 5 12.78 -1.79 -8.02
C MET A 5 13.88 -0.89 -8.61
N ALA A 6 15.13 -1.01 -8.15
CA ALA A 6 16.27 -0.28 -8.71
C ALA A 6 16.63 -0.72 -10.15
N SER A 7 16.44 -2.00 -10.50
CA SER A 7 16.67 -2.53 -11.85
C SER A 7 15.67 -2.03 -12.90
N ILE A 8 14.41 -1.76 -12.48
CA ILE A 8 13.38 -1.20 -13.37
C ILE A 8 13.58 0.31 -13.60
N ALA A 9 14.06 1.03 -12.58
CA ALA A 9 14.32 2.47 -12.67
C ALA A 9 15.53 2.83 -13.57
N GLY A 10 16.52 1.94 -13.70
CA GLY A 10 17.76 2.19 -14.45
C GLY A 10 17.63 2.12 -15.98
N ARG A 11 16.52 1.71 -16.56
CA ARG A 11 16.33 1.58 -18.03
C ARG A 11 15.50 2.69 -18.70
N ARG A 12 15.22 3.80 -18.02
CA ARG A 12 14.55 4.94 -18.64
C ARG A 12 15.57 5.99 -19.12
N LYS A 13 16.09 5.82 -20.32
CA LYS A 13 16.61 6.93 -21.14
C LYS A 13 15.59 7.25 -22.22
N SER A 14 15.14 8.52 -22.21
CA SER A 14 14.50 9.32 -23.25
C SER A 14 13.54 8.60 -24.22
N GLY A 15 12.23 8.78 -24.01
CA GLY A 15 11.20 8.46 -25.01
C GLY A 15 9.88 9.10 -24.62
N ARG A 16 9.28 9.85 -25.53
CA ARG A 16 7.96 10.44 -25.42
C ARG A 16 6.95 9.42 -24.90
N ILE A 17 6.26 9.74 -23.80
CA ILE A 17 5.21 8.89 -23.23
C ILE A 17 4.02 8.93 -24.19
N SER A 18 3.86 7.88 -24.99
CA SER A 18 2.65 7.66 -25.78
C SER A 18 1.61 7.03 -24.83
N PHE A 19 0.52 7.75 -24.58
CA PHE A 19 -0.64 7.30 -23.84
C PHE A 19 -1.46 6.30 -24.70
N ASN A 20 -0.94 5.09 -24.90
CA ASN A 20 -1.71 4.04 -25.56
C ASN A 20 -2.03 2.92 -24.55
N PRO A 21 -3.32 2.74 -24.19
CA PRO A 21 -3.74 1.71 -23.22
C PRO A 21 -3.34 0.28 -23.63
N ILE A 22 -3.18 0.02 -24.92
CA ILE A 22 -2.74 -1.28 -25.46
C ILE A 22 -1.29 -1.56 -25.09
N ASN A 23 -0.41 -0.56 -25.07
CA ASN A 23 0.98 -0.73 -24.66
C ASN A 23 1.08 -1.01 -23.15
N ARG A 24 0.21 -0.40 -22.35
CA ARG A 24 0.12 -0.66 -20.89
C ARG A 24 -0.29 -2.10 -20.59
N LEU A 25 -1.24 -2.64 -21.38
CA LEU A 25 -1.64 -4.06 -21.26
C LEU A 25 -0.49 -5.00 -21.64
N LYS A 26 0.28 -4.67 -22.68
CA LYS A 26 1.45 -5.44 -23.10
C LYS A 26 2.56 -5.41 -22.02
N ASP A 27 2.81 -4.25 -21.41
CA ASP A 27 3.79 -4.12 -20.32
C ASP A 27 3.36 -4.89 -19.07
N LYS A 28 2.05 -4.85 -18.70
CA LYS A 28 1.48 -5.70 -17.65
C LYS A 28 1.65 -7.20 -17.97
N LEU A 29 1.38 -7.61 -19.18
CA LEU A 29 1.54 -9.00 -19.62
C LEU A 29 2.99 -9.48 -19.58
N VAL A 30 3.94 -8.61 -19.96
CA VAL A 30 5.39 -8.92 -19.91
C VAL A 30 5.84 -9.07 -18.45
N VAL A 31 5.42 -8.17 -17.55
CA VAL A 31 5.74 -8.24 -16.12
C VAL A 31 5.08 -9.47 -15.46
N MET A 32 3.83 -9.77 -15.79
CA MET A 32 3.13 -10.98 -15.32
C MET A 32 3.83 -12.26 -15.81
N LYS A 33 4.28 -12.29 -17.06
CA LYS A 33 5.03 -13.41 -17.60
C LYS A 33 6.39 -13.57 -16.90
N GLN A 34 7.13 -12.50 -16.68
CA GLN A 34 8.38 -12.52 -15.92
C GLN A 34 8.21 -12.94 -14.45
N LEU A 35 7.12 -12.54 -13.79
CA LEU A 35 6.77 -12.98 -12.44
C LEU A 35 6.39 -14.46 -12.44
N LYS A 36 5.59 -14.92 -13.41
CA LYS A 36 5.22 -16.33 -13.54
C LYS A 36 6.43 -17.23 -13.79
N ASP A 37 7.41 -16.75 -14.55
CA ASP A 37 8.65 -17.48 -14.83
C ASP A 37 9.62 -17.48 -13.61
N ARG A 38 9.55 -16.48 -12.73
CA ARG A 38 10.36 -16.38 -11.50
C ARG A 38 9.71 -16.98 -10.25
N LEU A 39 8.38 -17.08 -10.22
CA LEU A 39 7.64 -17.66 -9.10
C LEU A 39 8.11 -19.07 -8.75
N PRO A 40 8.35 -19.99 -9.71
CA PRO A 40 8.89 -21.32 -9.43
C PRO A 40 10.25 -21.27 -8.74
N MET A 41 11.11 -20.33 -9.13
CA MET A 41 12.47 -20.18 -8.58
C MET A 41 12.43 -19.67 -7.12
N GLN A 42 11.54 -18.73 -6.78
CA GLN A 42 11.36 -18.24 -5.42
C GLN A 42 10.71 -19.29 -4.51
N VAL A 43 9.74 -20.05 -5.05
CA VAL A 43 9.15 -21.18 -4.35
C VAL A 43 10.19 -22.27 -4.10
N ASP A 44 11.08 -22.54 -5.08
CA ASP A 44 12.18 -23.47 -4.91
C ASP A 44 13.19 -23.01 -3.87
N GLU A 45 13.48 -21.72 -3.79
CA GLU A 45 14.35 -21.13 -2.77
C GLU A 45 13.74 -21.26 -1.36
N ALA A 46 12.47 -20.96 -1.20
CA ALA A 46 11.73 -21.13 0.05
C ALA A 46 11.65 -22.61 0.48
N LEU A 47 11.47 -23.53 -0.48
CA LEU A 47 11.49 -24.97 -0.20
C LEU A 47 12.89 -25.48 0.19
N ASN A 48 13.95 -24.89 -0.36
CA ASN A 48 15.31 -25.17 0.04
C ASN A 48 15.60 -24.68 1.48
N GLU A 49 15.13 -23.49 1.83
CA GLU A 49 15.22 -22.99 3.21
C GLU A 49 14.48 -23.89 4.21
N GLN A 50 13.30 -24.41 3.85
CA GLN A 50 12.58 -25.37 4.68
C GLN A 50 13.35 -26.70 4.82
N ALA A 51 13.98 -27.18 3.76
CA ALA A 51 14.80 -28.39 3.81
C ALA A 51 16.02 -28.22 4.70
N LEU A 52 16.65 -27.05 4.67
CA LEU A 52 17.76 -26.66 5.57
C LEU A 52 17.30 -26.58 7.03
N ALA A 53 16.13 -26.01 7.28
CA ALA A 53 15.53 -25.96 8.61
C ALA A 53 15.24 -27.38 9.14
N ALA A 54 14.72 -28.29 8.29
CA ALA A 54 14.49 -29.69 8.64
C ALA A 54 15.79 -30.41 9.02
N GLU A 55 16.92 -30.14 8.34
CA GLU A 55 18.23 -30.70 8.72
C GLU A 55 18.73 -30.10 10.04
N GLY A 56 18.46 -28.84 10.32
CA GLY A 56 18.71 -28.24 11.63
C GLY A 56 17.98 -28.98 12.77
N TRP A 57 16.73 -29.36 12.54
CA TRP A 57 15.94 -30.17 13.46
C TRP A 57 16.50 -31.60 13.57
N ALA A 58 16.90 -32.24 12.45
CA ALA A 58 17.52 -33.54 12.43
C ALA A 58 18.79 -33.57 13.28
N THR A 59 19.64 -32.56 13.14
CA THR A 59 20.88 -32.44 13.93
C THR A 59 20.57 -32.33 15.43
N LYS A 60 19.59 -31.54 15.83
CA LYS A 60 19.14 -31.45 17.23
C LYS A 60 18.59 -32.77 17.74
N THR A 61 17.81 -33.48 16.93
CA THR A 61 17.26 -34.81 17.28
C THR A 61 18.36 -35.82 17.47
N ARG A 62 19.37 -35.86 16.60
CA ARG A 62 20.54 -36.72 16.73
C ARG A 62 21.30 -36.43 18.01
N SER A 63 21.51 -35.15 18.34
CA SER A 63 22.15 -34.75 19.60
C SER A 63 21.35 -35.21 20.83
N LEU A 64 20.02 -35.07 20.78
CA LEU A 64 19.12 -35.52 21.84
C LEU A 64 19.22 -37.05 22.03
N PHE A 65 19.21 -37.82 20.94
CA PHE A 65 19.38 -39.26 21.00
C PHE A 65 20.74 -39.66 21.62
N ALA A 66 21.83 -38.99 21.25
CA ALA A 66 23.11 -39.20 21.85
C ALA A 66 23.07 -39.00 23.38
N VAL A 67 22.41 -37.94 23.86
CA VAL A 67 22.28 -37.68 25.31
C VAL A 67 21.40 -38.72 25.99
N VAL A 68 20.26 -39.11 25.40
CA VAL A 68 19.35 -40.12 25.96
C VAL A 68 20.05 -41.47 26.07
N PHE A 69 20.77 -41.89 25.02
CA PHE A 69 21.46 -43.17 25.05
C PHE A 69 22.68 -43.16 26.01
N ALA A 70 23.37 -42.01 26.14
CA ALA A 70 24.41 -41.87 27.16
C ALA A 70 23.82 -42.01 28.58
N ALA A 71 22.69 -41.37 28.85
CA ALA A 71 22.00 -41.50 30.13
C ALA A 71 21.53 -42.95 30.38
N SER A 72 21.01 -43.63 29.35
CA SER A 72 20.61 -45.04 29.42
C SER A 72 21.80 -45.97 29.66
N ALA A 73 22.96 -45.68 29.08
CA ALA A 73 24.19 -46.43 29.35
C ALA A 73 24.64 -46.29 30.82
N ILE A 74 24.56 -45.07 31.37
CA ILE A 74 24.89 -44.80 32.78
C ILE A 74 23.89 -45.52 33.71
N TRP A 75 22.58 -45.45 33.41
CA TRP A 75 21.53 -46.09 34.19
C TRP A 75 21.71 -47.61 34.26
N THR A 76 22.11 -48.21 33.13
CA THR A 76 22.31 -49.67 33.04
C THR A 76 23.72 -50.12 33.46
N TRP A 77 24.58 -49.22 33.94
CA TRP A 77 26.00 -49.49 34.21
C TRP A 77 26.21 -50.63 35.27
N ASN A 78 25.40 -50.59 36.30
CA ASN A 78 25.44 -51.55 37.39
C ASN A 78 24.59 -52.82 37.16
N ASN A 79 23.86 -52.85 36.00
CA ASN A 79 23.05 -54.00 35.65
C ASN A 79 23.95 -55.11 35.06
N PRO A 80 23.76 -56.38 35.41
CA PRO A 80 24.51 -57.49 34.82
C PRO A 80 24.29 -57.67 33.32
N SER A 81 23.26 -57.04 32.77
CA SER A 81 23.00 -57.05 31.32
C SER A 81 24.05 -56.26 30.52
N ASN A 82 24.39 -56.74 29.33
CA ASN A 82 25.31 -56.08 28.42
C ASN A 82 24.69 -54.83 27.72
N ALA A 83 23.49 -54.42 28.10
CA ALA A 83 22.75 -53.27 27.48
C ALA A 83 23.56 -51.97 27.45
N LYS A 84 24.38 -51.71 28.50
CA LYS A 84 25.28 -50.54 28.57
C LYS A 84 26.20 -50.41 27.36
N TYR A 85 26.68 -51.48 26.82
CA TYR A 85 27.59 -51.46 25.66
C TYR A 85 26.83 -51.07 24.36
N VAL A 86 25.60 -51.55 24.21
CA VAL A 86 24.75 -51.15 23.07
C VAL A 86 24.40 -49.67 23.13
N TYR A 87 24.03 -49.18 24.31
CA TYR A 87 23.74 -47.75 24.48
C TYR A 87 24.95 -46.86 24.24
N LEU A 88 26.18 -47.29 24.68
CA LEU A 88 27.41 -46.54 24.38
C LEU A 88 27.72 -46.49 22.89
N GLN A 89 27.53 -47.61 22.17
CA GLN A 89 27.70 -47.65 20.70
C GLN A 89 26.71 -46.75 19.99
N LEU A 90 25.43 -46.74 20.38
CA LEU A 90 24.41 -45.86 19.86
C LEU A 90 24.73 -44.38 20.14
N THR A 91 25.22 -44.09 21.36
CA THR A 91 25.66 -42.74 21.72
C THR A 91 26.75 -42.26 20.76
N ALA A 92 27.78 -43.04 20.54
CA ALA A 92 28.88 -42.70 19.64
C ALA A 92 28.38 -42.50 18.18
N ALA A 93 27.56 -43.42 17.69
CA ALA A 93 26.98 -43.31 16.33
C ALA A 93 26.16 -42.04 16.14
N TRP A 94 25.29 -41.68 17.09
CA TRP A 94 24.48 -40.47 17.02
C TRP A 94 25.30 -39.18 17.17
N MET A 95 26.40 -39.19 17.95
CA MET A 95 27.32 -38.05 18.02
C MET A 95 28.01 -37.80 16.69
N VAL A 96 28.49 -38.84 16.01
CA VAL A 96 29.11 -38.75 14.69
C VAL A 96 28.08 -38.20 13.66
N MET A 97 26.86 -38.69 13.70
CA MET A 97 25.81 -38.24 12.78
C MET A 97 25.37 -36.81 13.05
N ALA A 98 25.34 -36.37 14.30
CA ALA A 98 25.06 -34.97 14.64
C ALA A 98 26.15 -34.04 14.10
N ALA A 99 27.43 -34.42 14.26
CA ALA A 99 28.56 -33.67 13.71
C ALA A 99 28.53 -33.63 12.17
N ALA A 100 28.27 -34.76 11.51
CA ALA A 100 28.13 -34.84 10.05
C ALA A 100 26.97 -33.95 9.54
N GLY A 101 25.81 -33.96 10.20
CA GLY A 101 24.66 -33.12 9.87
C GLY A 101 24.96 -31.63 9.99
N ALA A 102 25.73 -31.21 11.00
CA ALA A 102 26.17 -29.85 11.20
C ALA A 102 27.07 -29.34 10.04
N VAL A 103 27.94 -30.22 9.52
CA VAL A 103 28.80 -29.89 8.37
C VAL A 103 27.99 -29.82 7.06
N LEU A 104 27.13 -30.81 6.83
CA LEU A 104 26.32 -30.89 5.59
C LEU A 104 25.23 -29.84 5.50
N LYS A 105 24.82 -29.18 6.58
CA LYS A 105 23.92 -28.05 6.59
C LYS A 105 24.39 -26.89 5.67
N LYS A 106 25.67 -26.81 5.36
CA LYS A 106 26.26 -25.79 4.49
C LYS A 106 26.11 -26.08 3.00
N SER A 107 25.73 -27.30 2.60
CA SER A 107 25.58 -27.70 1.19
C SER A 107 24.40 -28.64 1.02
N PRO A 108 23.17 -28.09 0.82
CA PRO A 108 21.96 -28.89 0.65
C PRO A 108 21.96 -29.53 -0.75
N GLY A 109 22.22 -30.79 -0.84
CA GLY A 109 22.14 -31.58 -2.07
C GLY A 109 21.29 -32.84 -1.86
N ASP A 110 21.41 -33.81 -2.77
CA ASP A 110 20.77 -35.15 -2.69
C ASP A 110 21.17 -35.97 -1.45
N ASN A 111 22.14 -35.48 -0.71
CA ASN A 111 22.68 -36.12 0.52
C ASN A 111 21.66 -36.25 1.67
N LEU A 112 20.57 -35.44 1.66
CA LEU A 112 19.57 -35.48 2.74
C LEU A 112 18.80 -36.81 2.82
N THR A 113 18.54 -37.45 1.68
CA THR A 113 17.92 -38.78 1.67
C THR A 113 18.89 -39.85 2.20
N THR A 114 20.14 -39.75 1.81
CA THR A 114 21.20 -40.63 2.28
C THR A 114 21.37 -40.53 3.79
N MET A 115 21.37 -39.32 4.35
CA MET A 115 21.44 -39.13 5.82
C MET A 115 20.28 -39.79 6.56
N THR A 116 19.03 -39.69 6.00
CA THR A 116 17.87 -40.39 6.60
C THR A 116 18.07 -41.92 6.60
N MET A 117 18.60 -42.48 5.51
CA MET A 117 18.84 -43.91 5.43
C MET A 117 19.92 -44.33 6.43
N ILE A 118 20.96 -43.56 6.66
CA ILE A 118 21.98 -43.80 7.66
C ILE A 118 21.38 -43.75 9.08
N ASP A 119 20.56 -42.73 9.37
CA ASP A 119 19.86 -42.61 10.65
C ASP A 119 19.00 -43.88 10.93
N LEU A 120 18.24 -44.35 9.95
CA LEU A 120 17.45 -45.59 10.07
C LEU A 120 18.33 -46.84 10.23
N THR A 121 19.47 -46.89 9.54
CA THR A 121 20.40 -48.00 9.67
C THR A 121 20.97 -48.09 11.08
N ILE A 122 21.27 -46.94 11.73
CA ILE A 122 21.75 -46.91 13.12
C ILE A 122 20.68 -47.49 14.06
N VAL A 123 19.41 -47.17 13.85
CA VAL A 123 18.29 -47.73 14.63
C VAL A 123 18.21 -49.26 14.43
N HIS A 124 18.33 -49.75 13.17
CA HIS A 124 18.32 -51.18 12.87
C HIS A 124 19.49 -51.93 13.53
N LEU A 125 20.70 -51.36 13.46
CA LEU A 125 21.87 -51.96 14.11
C LEU A 125 21.73 -52.02 15.62
N GLY A 126 21.15 -50.96 16.23
CA GLY A 126 20.83 -50.95 17.65
C GLY A 126 19.85 -52.06 18.04
N LEU A 127 18.74 -52.18 17.31
CA LEU A 127 17.75 -53.23 17.53
C LEU A 127 18.37 -54.63 17.36
N ALA A 128 19.16 -54.85 16.32
CA ALA A 128 19.85 -56.12 16.06
C ALA A 128 20.82 -56.47 17.20
N ALA A 129 21.53 -55.47 17.74
CA ALA A 129 22.43 -55.69 18.88
C ALA A 129 21.67 -56.12 20.16
N PHE A 130 20.47 -55.57 20.38
CA PHE A 130 19.60 -55.99 21.50
C PHE A 130 19.08 -57.41 21.29
N VAL A 131 18.71 -57.84 20.07
CA VAL A 131 18.33 -59.21 19.75
C VAL A 131 19.50 -60.16 20.00
N TRP A 132 20.71 -59.80 19.49
CA TRP A 132 21.91 -60.60 19.67
C TRP A 132 22.25 -60.85 21.14
N GLN A 133 21.98 -59.87 22.00
CA GLN A 133 22.26 -60.02 23.45
C GLN A 133 21.07 -60.59 24.24
N GLY A 134 20.03 -61.07 23.60
CA GLY A 134 18.84 -61.63 24.24
C GLY A 134 17.99 -60.63 25.03
N LEU A 135 18.13 -59.34 24.75
CA LEU A 135 17.44 -58.22 25.43
C LEU A 135 16.18 -57.76 24.70
N PHE A 136 15.89 -58.30 23.53
CA PHE A 136 14.69 -58.04 22.75
C PHE A 136 13.60 -59.10 23.07
N PRO A 137 12.27 -58.73 23.16
CA PRO A 137 11.70 -57.41 22.87
C PRO A 137 11.78 -56.38 24.03
N GLY A 138 12.21 -56.75 25.21
CA GLY A 138 12.25 -55.86 26.37
C GLY A 138 12.83 -54.47 26.10
N LEU A 139 14.08 -54.23 26.55
CA LEU A 139 14.75 -52.93 26.37
C LEU A 139 14.88 -52.49 24.89
N GLY A 140 14.96 -53.46 23.95
CA GLY A 140 15.04 -53.15 22.51
C GLY A 140 13.80 -52.49 21.95
N SER A 141 12.62 -52.68 22.54
CA SER A 141 11.36 -52.06 22.08
C SER A 141 11.35 -50.53 22.23
N GLU A 142 12.11 -49.99 23.18
CA GLU A 142 12.21 -48.53 23.39
C GLU A 142 12.90 -47.83 22.22
N ILE A 143 13.85 -48.47 21.55
CA ILE A 143 14.56 -47.95 20.39
C ILE A 143 13.61 -47.77 19.19
N PHE A 144 12.50 -48.51 19.16
CA PHE A 144 11.44 -48.33 18.15
C PHE A 144 10.93 -46.89 18.09
N LEU A 145 10.88 -46.17 19.19
CA LEU A 145 10.43 -44.79 19.25
C LEU A 145 11.31 -43.86 18.44
N CYS A 146 12.57 -44.22 18.16
CA CYS A 146 13.49 -43.42 17.35
C CYS A 146 13.05 -43.30 15.87
N TYR A 147 12.22 -44.24 15.37
CA TYR A 147 11.70 -44.15 13.99
C TYR A 147 10.81 -42.94 13.77
N PHE A 148 9.98 -42.54 14.74
CA PHE A 148 8.98 -41.49 14.56
C PHE A 148 9.60 -40.13 14.21
N PRO A 149 10.54 -39.55 14.98
CA PRO A 149 11.16 -38.30 14.63
C PRO A 149 11.96 -38.38 13.33
N ILE A 150 12.58 -39.50 12.99
CA ILE A 150 13.32 -39.70 11.74
C ILE A 150 12.34 -39.65 10.55
N LEU A 151 11.19 -40.35 10.63
CA LEU A 151 10.17 -40.36 9.62
C LEU A 151 9.51 -38.97 9.48
N ALA A 152 9.28 -38.23 10.58
CA ALA A 152 8.77 -36.89 10.56
C ALA A 152 9.71 -35.92 9.81
N ILE A 153 11.04 -36.05 10.08
CA ILE A 153 12.05 -35.26 9.37
C ILE A 153 12.09 -35.64 7.89
N ALA A 154 12.02 -36.93 7.55
CA ALA A 154 11.98 -37.40 6.17
C ALA A 154 10.78 -36.90 5.40
N ALA A 155 9.60 -36.84 6.04
CA ALA A 155 8.37 -36.33 5.45
C ALA A 155 8.43 -34.79 5.17
N ASN A 156 9.16 -34.06 6.00
CA ASN A 156 9.32 -32.62 5.87
C ASN A 156 10.39 -32.20 4.84
N ARG A 157 11.14 -33.16 4.30
CA ARG A 157 12.09 -32.95 3.22
C ARG A 157 11.39 -32.84 1.85
N ARG A 158 12.05 -32.22 0.89
CA ARG A 158 11.52 -31.78 -0.42
C ARG A 158 10.84 -32.88 -1.26
N ARG A 159 11.23 -34.15 -1.15
CA ARG A 159 10.75 -35.24 -2.02
C ARG A 159 9.91 -36.26 -1.25
N MET A 160 8.63 -36.37 -1.63
CA MET A 160 7.72 -37.37 -1.06
C MET A 160 8.22 -38.81 -1.25
N SER A 161 8.92 -39.07 -2.36
CA SER A 161 9.53 -40.39 -2.62
C SER A 161 10.59 -40.75 -1.56
N ALA A 162 11.26 -39.78 -0.96
CA ALA A 162 12.23 -40.02 0.12
C ALA A 162 11.56 -40.48 1.40
N ALA A 163 10.44 -39.87 1.78
CA ALA A 163 9.68 -40.28 2.97
C ALA A 163 9.07 -41.68 2.81
N LEU A 164 8.56 -42.00 1.63
CA LEU A 164 8.05 -43.35 1.34
C LEU A 164 9.18 -44.41 1.37
N LYS A 165 10.33 -44.12 0.76
CA LYS A 165 11.50 -45.00 0.80
C LYS A 165 11.98 -45.19 2.25
N ALA A 166 12.02 -44.14 3.05
CA ALA A 166 12.39 -44.21 4.47
C ALA A 166 11.43 -45.08 5.25
N ALA A 167 10.11 -44.97 5.04
CA ALA A 167 9.10 -45.78 5.70
C ALA A 167 9.20 -47.27 5.30
N LEU A 168 9.40 -47.54 4.00
CA LEU A 168 9.62 -48.93 3.53
C LEU A 168 10.87 -49.55 4.13
N TYR A 169 11.99 -48.81 4.16
CA TYR A 169 13.22 -49.26 4.72
C TYR A 169 13.12 -49.50 6.23
N ALA A 170 12.49 -48.58 6.96
CA ALA A 170 12.23 -48.71 8.38
C ALA A 170 11.35 -49.93 8.69
N GLY A 171 10.25 -50.10 7.95
CA GLY A 171 9.32 -51.22 8.13
C GLY A 171 9.93 -52.58 7.82
N ALA A 172 10.67 -52.70 6.72
CA ALA A 172 11.32 -53.95 6.32
C ALA A 172 12.44 -54.35 7.32
N GLY A 173 13.28 -53.39 7.73
CA GLY A 173 14.34 -53.65 8.67
C GLY A 173 13.79 -54.02 10.06
N TYR A 174 12.79 -53.31 10.55
CA TYR A 174 12.13 -53.67 11.82
C TYR A 174 11.47 -55.04 11.75
N ALA A 175 10.78 -55.40 10.68
CA ALA A 175 10.17 -56.71 10.51
C ALA A 175 11.19 -57.82 10.54
N ALA A 176 12.30 -57.68 9.82
CA ALA A 176 13.36 -58.68 9.80
C ALA A 176 13.97 -58.91 11.19
N ILE A 177 14.25 -57.83 11.94
CA ILE A 177 14.83 -57.90 13.29
C ILE A 177 13.85 -58.50 14.30
N SER A 178 12.54 -58.10 14.20
CA SER A 178 11.51 -58.62 15.12
C SER A 178 11.27 -60.12 14.93
N LEU A 179 11.27 -60.59 13.68
CA LEU A 179 11.15 -62.03 13.37
C LEU A 179 12.36 -62.78 13.87
N TRP A 180 13.58 -62.23 13.74
CA TRP A 180 14.80 -62.81 14.31
C TRP A 180 14.73 -62.91 15.85
N GLY A 181 14.18 -61.86 16.47
CA GLY A 181 13.95 -61.84 17.94
C GLY A 181 12.75 -62.63 18.42
N GLY A 182 12.05 -63.37 17.55
CA GLY A 182 10.92 -64.22 17.91
C GLY A 182 9.63 -63.50 18.23
N SER A 183 9.47 -62.24 17.78
CA SER A 183 8.28 -61.42 18.02
C SER A 183 7.53 -61.07 16.71
N SER A 184 6.22 -60.84 16.81
CA SER A 184 5.41 -60.47 15.65
C SER A 184 5.60 -59.00 15.30
N PRO A 185 6.03 -58.66 14.05
CA PRO A 185 6.28 -57.29 13.66
C PRO A 185 5.00 -56.53 13.18
N LEU A 186 3.87 -57.22 12.97
CA LEU A 186 2.72 -56.70 12.22
C LEU A 186 2.20 -55.38 12.76
N PHE A 187 1.97 -55.29 14.06
CA PHE A 187 1.44 -54.04 14.66
C PHE A 187 2.39 -52.86 14.50
N HIS A 188 3.67 -53.06 14.78
CA HIS A 188 4.67 -51.98 14.72
C HIS A 188 4.96 -51.54 13.30
N VAL A 189 5.01 -52.49 12.35
CA VAL A 189 5.14 -52.15 10.92
C VAL A 189 3.95 -51.35 10.41
N ALA A 190 2.73 -51.78 10.76
CA ALA A 190 1.51 -51.02 10.42
C ALA A 190 1.52 -49.62 11.02
N LEU A 191 2.00 -49.48 12.28
CA LEU A 191 2.10 -48.19 12.95
C LEU A 191 3.13 -47.27 12.25
N LEU A 192 4.28 -47.79 11.80
CA LEU A 192 5.27 -47.01 11.03
C LEU A 192 4.70 -46.48 9.71
N PHE A 193 4.00 -47.32 8.95
CA PHE A 193 3.38 -46.90 7.70
C PHE A 193 2.28 -45.89 7.92
N THR A 194 1.41 -46.07 8.91
CA THR A 194 0.34 -45.13 9.24
C THR A 194 0.94 -43.79 9.65
N THR A 195 1.98 -43.79 10.49
CA THR A 195 2.65 -42.55 10.92
C THR A 195 3.33 -41.85 9.76
N ALA A 196 4.04 -42.57 8.91
CA ALA A 196 4.66 -42.01 7.72
C ALA A 196 3.61 -41.38 6.77
N PHE A 197 2.46 -42.03 6.58
CA PHE A 197 1.36 -41.52 5.78
C PHE A 197 0.81 -40.22 6.36
N VAL A 198 0.54 -40.16 7.66
CA VAL A 198 0.05 -38.97 8.34
C VAL A 198 1.04 -37.80 8.20
N PHE A 199 2.33 -38.05 8.41
CA PHE A 199 3.34 -37.00 8.25
C PHE A 199 3.47 -36.50 6.80
N VAL A 200 3.42 -37.41 5.83
CA VAL A 200 3.44 -37.03 4.39
C VAL A 200 2.21 -36.22 4.01
N ALA A 201 1.02 -36.65 4.44
CA ALA A 201 -0.23 -35.94 4.15
C ALA A 201 -0.25 -34.54 4.80
N GLY A 202 0.18 -34.42 6.06
CA GLY A 202 0.29 -33.14 6.77
C GLY A 202 1.30 -32.18 6.12
N SER A 203 2.46 -32.69 5.73
CA SER A 203 3.49 -31.91 5.05
C SER A 203 3.02 -31.38 3.69
N ARG A 204 2.27 -32.18 2.92
CA ARG A 204 1.68 -31.74 1.64
C ARG A 204 0.71 -30.57 1.85
N LYS A 205 -0.26 -30.77 2.74
CA LYS A 205 -1.27 -29.74 3.02
C LYS A 205 -0.64 -28.43 3.49
N SER A 206 0.40 -28.50 4.32
CA SER A 206 1.14 -27.32 4.76
C SER A 206 1.86 -26.60 3.61
N LYS A 207 2.48 -27.34 2.68
CA LYS A 207 3.17 -26.77 1.51
C LYS A 207 2.20 -26.10 0.55
N ASP A 208 1.09 -26.77 0.23
CA ASP A 208 0.05 -26.22 -0.66
C ASP A 208 -0.55 -24.93 -0.07
N LEU A 209 -0.78 -24.91 1.25
CA LEU A 209 -1.26 -23.70 1.94
C LEU A 209 -0.22 -22.56 1.88
N THR A 210 1.05 -22.85 2.10
CA THR A 210 2.13 -21.84 2.03
C THR A 210 2.27 -21.25 0.62
N VAL A 211 2.22 -22.09 -0.41
CA VAL A 211 2.28 -21.64 -1.82
C VAL A 211 1.08 -20.78 -2.17
N ASN A 212 -0.12 -21.17 -1.74
CA ASN A 212 -1.34 -20.40 -2.01
C ASN A 212 -1.33 -19.04 -1.29
N ILE A 213 -0.87 -19.00 -0.02
CA ILE A 213 -0.75 -17.73 0.74
C ILE A 213 0.29 -16.82 0.09
N ALA A 214 1.46 -17.36 -0.29
CA ALA A 214 2.50 -16.59 -0.96
C ALA A 214 2.04 -16.07 -2.33
N GLY A 215 1.34 -16.90 -3.12
CA GLY A 215 0.78 -16.50 -4.41
C GLY A 215 -0.21 -15.36 -4.26
N LYS A 216 -1.13 -15.45 -3.32
CA LYS A 216 -2.11 -14.40 -3.04
C LYS A 216 -1.45 -13.11 -2.54
N ALA A 217 -0.47 -13.21 -1.63
CA ALA A 217 0.25 -12.03 -1.15
C ALA A 217 1.04 -11.30 -2.25
N ILE A 218 1.55 -12.03 -3.24
CA ILE A 218 2.23 -11.43 -4.41
C ILE A 218 1.21 -10.75 -5.33
N GLU A 219 0.06 -11.35 -5.56
CA GLU A 219 -1.04 -10.78 -6.35
C GLU A 219 -1.54 -9.48 -5.71
N ASP A 220 -1.84 -9.51 -4.40
CA ASP A 220 -2.28 -8.34 -3.63
C ASP A 220 -1.22 -7.22 -3.65
N ALA A 221 0.07 -7.56 -3.50
CA ALA A 221 1.17 -6.59 -3.56
C ALA A 221 1.35 -5.98 -4.95
N PHE A 222 1.09 -6.76 -6.02
CA PHE A 222 1.15 -6.28 -7.40
C PHE A 222 -0.01 -5.32 -7.69
N ASP A 223 -1.22 -5.67 -7.28
CA ASP A 223 -2.41 -4.83 -7.47
C ASP A 223 -2.29 -3.53 -6.70
N LEU A 224 -1.79 -3.56 -5.46
CA LEU A 224 -1.52 -2.37 -4.67
C LEU A 224 -0.47 -1.46 -5.35
N GLY A 225 0.60 -2.03 -5.86
CA GLY A 225 1.64 -1.30 -6.59
C GLY A 225 1.11 -0.66 -7.89
N ALA A 226 0.23 -1.37 -8.62
CA ALA A 226 -0.39 -0.86 -9.83
C ALA A 226 -1.33 0.33 -9.52
N ARG A 227 -2.14 0.21 -8.47
CA ARG A 227 -3.04 1.28 -8.01
C ARG A 227 -2.25 2.51 -7.55
N GLN A 228 -1.16 2.33 -6.80
CA GLN A 228 -0.31 3.45 -6.38
C GLN A 228 0.32 4.17 -7.58
N GLN A 229 0.81 3.44 -8.58
CA GLN A 229 1.36 4.08 -9.79
C GLN A 229 0.30 4.83 -10.60
N GLU A 230 -0.91 4.29 -10.69
CA GLU A 230 -2.03 4.95 -11.34
C GLU A 230 -2.40 6.25 -10.61
N HIS A 231 -2.53 6.18 -9.31
CA HIS A 231 -2.79 7.34 -8.45
C HIS A 231 -1.71 8.43 -8.60
N ASP A 232 -0.42 8.07 -8.53
CA ASP A 232 0.68 9.03 -8.71
C ASP A 232 0.65 9.73 -10.09
N LEU A 233 0.25 9.00 -11.14
CA LEU A 233 0.11 9.56 -12.48
C LEU A 233 -1.08 10.52 -12.57
N LEU A 234 -2.19 10.18 -11.96
CA LEU A 234 -3.39 11.02 -11.91
C LEU A 234 -3.12 12.32 -11.14
N GLN A 235 -2.48 12.22 -9.97
CA GLN A 235 -2.08 13.41 -9.20
C GLN A 235 -1.19 14.35 -10.02
N LYS A 236 -0.19 13.83 -10.69
CA LYS A 236 0.70 14.63 -11.55
C LYS A 236 -0.06 15.27 -12.71
N ALA A 237 -1.00 14.54 -13.30
CA ALA A 237 -1.82 15.12 -14.38
C ALA A 237 -2.76 16.20 -13.86
N HIS A 238 -3.37 16.01 -12.68
CA HIS A 238 -4.22 17.04 -12.05
C HIS A 238 -3.42 18.30 -11.71
N GLN A 239 -2.21 18.16 -11.16
CA GLN A 239 -1.33 19.30 -10.87
C GLN A 239 -1.01 20.18 -12.09
N LEU A 240 -1.09 19.64 -13.31
CA LEU A 240 -0.88 20.43 -14.54
C LEU A 240 -2.02 21.42 -14.81
N PHE A 241 -3.19 21.24 -14.23
CA PHE A 241 -4.35 22.14 -14.37
C PHE A 241 -4.44 23.17 -13.25
N LEU A 242 -3.68 23.00 -12.17
CA LEU A 242 -3.65 23.94 -11.06
C LEU A 242 -2.62 25.05 -11.33
N PRO A 243 -2.94 26.31 -11.00
CA PRO A 243 -1.97 27.40 -11.07
C PRO A 243 -0.85 27.19 -10.05
N PRO A 244 0.27 27.94 -10.19
CA PRO A 244 1.31 27.95 -9.15
C PRO A 244 0.72 28.26 -7.77
N SER A 245 1.31 27.66 -6.72
CA SER A 245 0.84 27.85 -5.34
C SER A 245 0.91 29.31 -4.84
N ILE A 246 1.69 30.14 -5.50
CA ILE A 246 1.76 31.58 -5.25
C ILE A 246 1.68 32.30 -6.60
N VAL A 247 0.73 33.22 -6.73
CA VAL A 247 0.56 34.06 -7.90
C VAL A 247 0.52 35.52 -7.43
N ASP A 248 1.44 36.33 -7.96
CA ASP A 248 1.54 37.78 -7.70
C ASP A 248 1.16 38.53 -8.96
N MET A 249 0.02 39.19 -8.92
CA MET A 249 -0.51 40.00 -10.01
C MET A 249 -0.71 41.45 -9.52
N PRO A 250 -0.75 42.44 -10.43
CA PRO A 250 -0.88 43.84 -10.01
C PRO A 250 -2.05 44.14 -9.09
N GLU A 251 -3.16 43.42 -9.23
CA GLU A 251 -4.38 43.65 -8.47
C GLU A 251 -4.61 42.70 -7.31
N ILE A 252 -4.07 41.48 -7.37
CA ILE A 252 -4.27 40.45 -6.37
C ILE A 252 -3.00 39.68 -6.11
N TRP A 253 -2.82 39.29 -4.86
CA TRP A 253 -1.83 38.28 -4.46
C TRP A 253 -2.57 37.03 -4.00
N VAL A 254 -2.26 35.90 -4.60
CA VAL A 254 -2.95 34.63 -4.35
C VAL A 254 -1.99 33.62 -3.80
N ALA A 255 -2.37 32.96 -2.72
CA ALA A 255 -1.74 31.72 -2.25
C ALA A 255 -2.75 30.59 -2.29
N SER A 256 -2.33 29.46 -2.80
CA SER A 256 -3.16 28.25 -2.84
C SER A 256 -2.40 27.05 -2.30
N LYS A 257 -3.13 26.12 -1.69
CA LYS A 257 -2.63 24.81 -1.30
C LYS A 257 -3.66 23.76 -1.66
N HIS A 258 -3.18 22.73 -2.33
CA HIS A 258 -3.99 21.60 -2.77
C HIS A 258 -3.43 20.31 -2.17
N GLY A 259 -4.31 19.44 -1.72
CA GLY A 259 -4.01 18.09 -1.25
C GLY A 259 -4.91 17.09 -1.94
N ALA A 260 -4.31 16.17 -2.68
CA ALA A 260 -5.09 15.13 -3.35
C ALA A 260 -5.54 14.04 -2.38
N GLY A 261 -6.76 13.55 -2.57
CA GLY A 261 -7.29 12.38 -1.89
C GLY A 261 -6.69 11.07 -2.40
N THR A 262 -7.26 9.93 -2.01
CA THR A 262 -6.87 8.60 -2.49
C THR A 262 -7.21 8.38 -3.96
N GLU A 263 -8.32 8.96 -4.39
CA GLU A 263 -8.74 9.01 -5.78
C GLU A 263 -8.75 10.47 -6.18
N THR A 264 -8.23 10.78 -7.36
CA THR A 264 -8.24 12.15 -7.87
C THR A 264 -9.68 12.65 -7.95
N GLY A 265 -9.99 13.73 -7.26
CA GLY A 265 -11.29 14.36 -7.22
C GLY A 265 -11.48 15.42 -8.30
N GLY A 266 -12.58 16.13 -8.20
CA GLY A 266 -13.00 17.18 -9.12
C GLY A 266 -12.62 18.60 -8.72
N ASP A 267 -11.79 18.76 -7.67
CA ASP A 267 -11.35 20.08 -7.22
C ASP A 267 -10.74 20.89 -8.37
N TYR A 268 -11.21 22.09 -8.55
CA TYR A 268 -10.81 23.00 -9.60
C TYR A 268 -10.43 24.35 -9.02
N PHE A 269 -9.28 24.86 -9.44
CA PHE A 269 -8.84 26.23 -9.15
C PHE A 269 -8.08 26.78 -10.35
N HIS A 270 -8.49 27.98 -10.83
CA HIS A 270 -7.75 28.68 -11.87
C HIS A 270 -7.91 30.21 -11.77
N ILE A 271 -6.91 30.93 -12.29
CA ILE A 271 -6.90 32.37 -12.40
C ILE A 271 -6.80 32.70 -13.89
N PHE A 272 -7.82 33.34 -14.42
CA PHE A 272 -7.86 33.81 -15.82
C PHE A 272 -7.39 35.26 -15.88
N GLU A 273 -6.29 35.49 -16.59
CA GLU A 273 -5.78 36.83 -16.86
C GLU A 273 -6.65 37.47 -17.97
N ARG A 274 -7.16 38.66 -17.70
CA ARG A 274 -8.04 39.40 -18.62
C ARG A 274 -7.62 40.86 -18.69
N PRO A 275 -7.95 41.59 -19.79
CA PRO A 275 -7.66 43.02 -19.92
C PRO A 275 -8.36 43.90 -18.87
N ASP A 276 -9.51 43.44 -18.35
CA ASP A 276 -10.32 44.12 -17.32
C ASP A 276 -10.02 43.64 -15.88
N GLY A 277 -8.94 42.87 -15.69
CA GLY A 277 -8.51 42.36 -14.40
C GLY A 277 -8.66 40.86 -14.29
N PRO A 278 -8.07 40.23 -13.23
CA PRO A 278 -8.10 38.80 -13.02
C PRO A 278 -9.50 38.31 -12.66
N LEU A 279 -9.88 37.14 -13.20
CA LEU A 279 -11.05 36.38 -12.79
C LEU A 279 -10.58 35.08 -12.15
N VAL A 280 -11.01 34.85 -10.91
CA VAL A 280 -10.68 33.64 -10.14
C VAL A 280 -11.89 32.71 -10.18
N ALA A 281 -11.62 31.43 -10.45
CA ALA A 281 -12.59 30.34 -10.44
C ALA A 281 -12.10 29.24 -9.48
N VAL A 282 -12.92 28.93 -8.49
CA VAL A 282 -12.70 27.80 -7.56
C VAL A 282 -13.96 26.97 -7.54
N GLY A 283 -13.82 25.65 -7.54
CA GLY A 283 -15.00 24.79 -7.54
C GLY A 283 -14.67 23.33 -7.37
N ASP A 284 -15.71 22.50 -7.41
CA ASP A 284 -15.61 21.05 -7.37
C ASP A 284 -16.57 20.44 -8.40
N LEU A 285 -16.02 19.63 -9.29
CA LEU A 285 -16.77 18.85 -10.28
C LEU A 285 -17.09 17.48 -9.72
N GLY A 286 -18.37 17.19 -9.49
CA GLY A 286 -18.80 15.94 -8.88
C GLY A 286 -18.31 14.68 -9.60
N GLY A 287 -17.67 13.78 -8.85
CA GLY A 287 -17.11 12.51 -9.30
C GLY A 287 -15.68 12.28 -8.82
N ARG A 288 -15.11 11.12 -9.16
CA ARG A 288 -13.77 10.71 -8.72
C ARG A 288 -13.04 9.89 -9.77
N GLY A 289 -11.72 9.84 -9.69
CA GLY A 289 -10.87 8.98 -10.51
C GLY A 289 -10.55 9.55 -11.90
N PHE A 290 -10.13 8.65 -12.79
CA PHE A 290 -9.60 9.02 -14.10
C PHE A 290 -10.60 9.77 -15.00
N GLU A 291 -11.88 9.41 -14.91
CA GLU A 291 -12.93 10.05 -15.73
C GLU A 291 -13.08 11.52 -15.38
N VAL A 292 -13.09 11.85 -14.08
CA VAL A 292 -13.24 13.23 -13.60
C VAL A 292 -12.08 14.12 -14.03
N LEU A 293 -10.86 13.60 -14.07
CA LEU A 293 -9.71 14.37 -14.55
C LEU A 293 -9.87 14.80 -16.02
N GLY A 294 -10.43 13.93 -16.86
CA GLY A 294 -10.78 14.27 -18.24
C GLY A 294 -11.87 15.34 -18.30
N ASP A 295 -12.87 15.21 -17.44
CA ASP A 295 -13.99 16.16 -17.35
C ASP A 295 -13.53 17.53 -16.83
N VAL A 296 -12.59 17.60 -15.86
CA VAL A 296 -11.96 18.84 -15.38
C VAL A 296 -11.16 19.51 -16.49
N ALA A 297 -10.44 18.76 -17.32
CA ALA A 297 -9.71 19.31 -18.45
C ALA A 297 -10.66 19.93 -19.48
N ASP A 298 -11.78 19.28 -19.77
CA ASP A 298 -12.80 19.79 -20.68
C ASP A 298 -13.53 21.04 -20.11
N LEU A 299 -13.83 21.01 -18.80
CA LEU A 299 -14.36 22.14 -18.05
C LEU A 299 -13.43 23.35 -18.16
N HIS A 300 -12.14 23.16 -17.88
CA HIS A 300 -11.12 24.21 -18.00
C HIS A 300 -11.10 24.83 -19.40
N LYS A 301 -11.07 23.98 -20.42
CA LYS A 301 -11.11 24.45 -21.83
C LYS A 301 -12.38 25.22 -22.17
N ARG A 302 -13.56 24.78 -21.67
CA ARG A 302 -14.80 25.46 -21.88
C ARG A 302 -14.83 26.82 -21.17
N LEU A 303 -14.48 26.86 -19.89
CA LEU A 303 -14.37 28.10 -19.11
C LEU A 303 -13.43 29.10 -19.77
N GLY A 304 -12.24 28.72 -20.19
CA GLY A 304 -11.29 29.61 -20.86
C GLY A 304 -11.85 30.20 -22.14
N ARG A 305 -12.65 29.46 -22.93
CA ARG A 305 -13.29 29.96 -24.15
C ARG A 305 -14.41 30.97 -23.85
N VAL A 306 -15.21 30.69 -22.82
CA VAL A 306 -16.34 31.60 -22.49
C VAL A 306 -15.79 32.87 -21.86
N ILE A 307 -14.90 32.77 -20.89
CA ILE A 307 -14.29 33.89 -20.16
C ILE A 307 -13.53 34.84 -21.13
N SER A 308 -12.98 34.32 -22.24
CA SER A 308 -12.31 35.18 -23.25
C SER A 308 -13.27 36.06 -24.06
N ARG A 309 -14.59 35.83 -23.97
CA ARG A 309 -15.62 36.53 -24.79
C ARG A 309 -16.66 37.23 -23.94
N GLU A 310 -16.87 36.74 -22.72
CA GLU A 310 -17.92 37.22 -21.82
C GLU A 310 -17.30 37.74 -20.52
N THR A 311 -17.81 38.86 -20.03
CA THR A 311 -17.37 39.50 -18.78
C THR A 311 -18.39 39.34 -17.65
N ASP A 312 -19.63 39.10 -18.02
CA ASP A 312 -20.77 38.92 -17.12
C ASP A 312 -20.70 37.53 -16.46
N LEU A 313 -20.51 37.47 -15.13
CA LEU A 313 -20.35 36.19 -14.42
C LEU A 313 -21.58 35.29 -14.54
N PRO A 314 -22.83 35.77 -14.41
CA PRO A 314 -24.03 35.00 -14.69
C PRO A 314 -24.00 34.32 -16.06
N LYS A 315 -23.72 35.07 -17.14
CA LYS A 315 -23.70 34.51 -18.49
C LYS A 315 -22.62 33.49 -18.72
N ILE A 316 -21.47 33.66 -18.09
CA ILE A 316 -20.41 32.63 -18.09
C ILE A 316 -20.95 31.31 -17.52
N LEU A 317 -21.69 31.38 -16.41
CA LEU A 317 -22.25 30.19 -15.78
C LEU A 317 -23.45 29.62 -16.52
N GLU A 318 -24.28 30.45 -17.18
CA GLU A 318 -25.37 30.01 -18.07
C GLU A 318 -24.83 29.17 -19.24
N ASP A 319 -23.80 29.69 -19.94
CA ASP A 319 -23.11 28.95 -21.01
C ASP A 319 -22.54 27.63 -20.52
N LEU A 320 -21.87 27.64 -19.35
CA LEU A 320 -21.31 26.46 -18.75
C LEU A 320 -22.38 25.45 -18.32
N ASN A 321 -23.53 25.95 -17.81
CA ASN A 321 -24.67 25.11 -17.42
C ASN A 321 -25.23 24.35 -18.61
N GLY A 322 -25.48 25.06 -19.72
CA GLY A 322 -25.91 24.43 -20.96
C GLY A 322 -24.92 23.36 -21.45
N TYR A 323 -23.63 23.68 -21.43
CA TYR A 323 -22.58 22.71 -21.81
C TYR A 323 -22.55 21.44 -20.93
N LEU A 324 -22.63 21.59 -19.60
CA LEU A 324 -22.61 20.42 -18.70
C LEU A 324 -23.87 19.56 -18.86
N LEU A 325 -25.04 20.19 -19.03
CA LEU A 325 -26.29 19.47 -19.27
C LEU A 325 -26.29 18.71 -20.60
N GLU A 326 -25.82 19.34 -21.67
CA GLU A 326 -25.72 18.72 -23.00
C GLU A 326 -24.74 17.52 -22.98
N LYS A 327 -23.58 17.71 -22.36
CA LYS A 327 -22.51 16.70 -22.38
C LYS A 327 -22.76 15.54 -21.41
N TYR A 328 -23.27 15.85 -20.22
CA TYR A 328 -23.33 14.86 -19.12
C TYR A 328 -24.76 14.48 -18.73
N GLU A 329 -25.81 15.07 -19.35
CA GLU A 329 -27.20 14.73 -19.09
C GLU A 329 -27.61 14.77 -17.61
N GLY A 330 -27.05 15.74 -16.83
CA GLY A 330 -27.29 15.89 -15.41
C GLY A 330 -26.47 14.93 -14.51
N ARG A 331 -25.61 14.07 -15.07
CA ARG A 331 -24.75 13.14 -14.31
C ARG A 331 -23.55 13.82 -13.64
N ARG A 332 -23.23 15.05 -14.05
CA ARG A 332 -22.13 15.86 -13.50
C ARG A 332 -22.65 17.21 -13.12
N THR A 333 -22.34 17.64 -11.93
CA THR A 333 -22.60 19.00 -11.45
C THR A 333 -21.30 19.64 -11.03
N PHE A 334 -21.20 20.94 -11.19
CA PHE A 334 -20.04 21.72 -10.81
C PHE A 334 -20.46 22.78 -9.81
N THR A 335 -19.98 22.66 -8.56
CA THR A 335 -20.08 23.73 -7.59
C THR A 335 -18.96 24.71 -7.83
N CYS A 336 -19.24 26.00 -8.00
CA CYS A 336 -18.15 26.95 -8.21
C CYS A 336 -18.41 28.33 -7.64
N ALA A 337 -17.32 29.01 -7.27
CA ALA A 337 -17.27 30.42 -6.97
C ALA A 337 -16.43 31.09 -8.04
N LEU A 338 -17.05 32.08 -8.74
CA LEU A 338 -16.37 33.02 -9.62
C LEU A 338 -16.24 34.37 -8.93
N ALA A 339 -15.07 34.98 -8.98
CA ALA A 339 -14.83 36.32 -8.40
C ALA A 339 -13.95 37.16 -9.33
N ARG A 340 -14.29 38.43 -9.49
CA ARG A 340 -13.52 39.48 -10.20
C ARG A 340 -13.58 40.80 -9.45
N TRP A 341 -12.72 41.73 -9.76
CA TRP A 341 -12.60 42.97 -9.03
C TRP A 341 -12.80 44.17 -9.98
N GLU A 342 -13.62 45.11 -9.53
CA GLU A 342 -13.84 46.42 -10.20
C GLU A 342 -13.62 47.55 -9.20
N GLY A 343 -12.51 48.26 -9.31
CA GLY A 343 -12.13 49.28 -8.32
C GLY A 343 -12.03 48.69 -6.91
N GLU A 344 -12.78 49.24 -5.95
CA GLU A 344 -12.86 48.78 -4.58
C GLU A 344 -14.00 47.79 -4.29
N LYS A 345 -14.54 47.19 -5.35
CA LYS A 345 -15.61 46.20 -5.23
C LYS A 345 -15.14 44.85 -5.76
N MET A 346 -15.63 43.78 -5.16
CA MET A 346 -15.57 42.46 -5.71
C MET A 346 -16.95 42.04 -6.18
N LEU A 347 -17.03 41.58 -7.41
CA LEU A 347 -18.20 40.96 -8.01
C LEU A 347 -18.02 39.47 -7.97
N TYR A 348 -19.04 38.74 -7.53
CA TYR A 348 -18.93 37.29 -7.43
C TYR A 348 -20.26 36.60 -7.71
N VAL A 349 -20.15 35.35 -8.17
CA VAL A 349 -21.24 34.36 -8.17
C VAL A 349 -20.77 33.12 -7.43
N ASN A 350 -21.56 32.65 -6.48
CA ASN A 350 -21.32 31.39 -5.80
C ASN A 350 -22.42 30.38 -6.19
N ALA A 351 -22.10 29.51 -7.12
CA ALA A 351 -22.99 28.49 -7.66
C ALA A 351 -22.88 27.19 -6.88
N GLY A 352 -23.56 27.12 -5.74
CA GLY A 352 -23.62 25.91 -4.92
C GLY A 352 -22.33 25.54 -4.18
N HIS A 353 -21.27 26.33 -4.29
CA HIS A 353 -20.01 26.13 -3.58
C HIS A 353 -20.14 26.52 -2.10
N LEU A 354 -19.12 26.20 -1.28
CA LEU A 354 -19.10 26.59 0.12
C LEU A 354 -19.09 28.12 0.27
N PRO A 355 -19.61 28.67 1.39
CA PRO A 355 -19.50 30.11 1.66
C PRO A 355 -18.05 30.55 1.67
N MET A 356 -17.74 31.61 0.93
CA MET A 356 -16.43 32.24 0.98
C MET A 356 -16.32 33.12 2.21
N ILE A 357 -15.11 33.38 2.70
CA ILE A 357 -14.88 34.20 3.90
C ILE A 357 -14.10 35.45 3.48
N GLN A 358 -14.74 36.61 3.56
CA GLN A 358 -14.06 37.90 3.42
C GLN A 358 -13.51 38.35 4.79
N MET A 359 -12.27 38.75 4.80
CA MET A 359 -11.61 39.35 5.97
C MET A 359 -11.19 40.77 5.62
N SER A 360 -11.66 41.71 6.42
CA SER A 360 -11.41 43.15 6.22
C SER A 360 -10.75 43.74 7.44
N LYS A 361 -9.67 44.51 7.21
CA LYS A 361 -9.00 45.29 8.25
C LYS A 361 -9.16 46.79 7.92
N PRO A 362 -10.21 47.44 8.43
CA PRO A 362 -10.39 48.88 8.25
C PRO A 362 -9.16 49.66 8.74
N GLN A 363 -8.86 50.77 8.05
CA GLN A 363 -7.74 51.59 8.36
C GLN A 363 -7.86 52.15 9.80
N GLY A 364 -6.85 51.90 10.66
CA GLY A 364 -6.87 52.23 12.07
C GLY A 364 -7.53 51.23 13.02
N ALA A 365 -8.17 50.16 12.50
CA ALA A 365 -8.73 49.12 13.35
C ALA A 365 -7.67 48.14 13.88
N GLN A 366 -7.76 47.77 15.16
CA GLN A 366 -6.95 46.71 15.73
C GLN A 366 -7.50 45.30 15.44
N ILE A 367 -8.79 45.19 15.15
CA ILE A 367 -9.51 43.93 14.93
C ILE A 367 -9.84 43.78 13.45
N ILE A 368 -9.59 42.61 12.90
CA ILE A 368 -10.02 42.21 11.57
C ILE A 368 -11.45 41.69 11.69
N SER A 369 -12.36 42.28 10.90
CA SER A 369 -13.71 41.74 10.76
C SER A 369 -13.74 40.65 9.70
N HIS A 370 -14.50 39.62 9.93
CA HIS A 370 -14.75 38.55 8.96
C HIS A 370 -16.25 38.50 8.61
N LYS A 371 -16.55 38.11 7.39
CA LYS A 371 -17.92 37.99 6.88
C LYS A 371 -18.00 36.80 5.92
N GLN A 372 -18.97 35.93 6.16
CA GLN A 372 -19.34 34.91 5.16
C GLN A 372 -20.04 35.55 3.98
N LEU A 373 -19.59 35.22 2.78
CA LEU A 373 -20.25 35.57 1.52
C LEU A 373 -21.12 34.39 1.10
N PRO A 374 -22.46 34.58 1.03
CA PRO A 374 -23.39 33.49 0.85
C PRO A 374 -23.30 32.84 -0.53
N VAL A 375 -23.84 31.63 -0.63
CA VAL A 375 -24.19 30.99 -1.90
C VAL A 375 -25.30 31.79 -2.56
N THR A 376 -25.13 32.11 -3.85
CA THR A 376 -26.06 32.96 -4.58
C THR A 376 -27.04 32.18 -5.46
N CYS A 377 -26.67 30.93 -5.84
CA CYS A 377 -27.48 30.09 -6.72
C CYS A 377 -27.09 28.59 -6.56
N GLY A 378 -27.84 27.71 -7.22
CA GLY A 378 -27.55 26.29 -7.25
C GLY A 378 -26.32 25.92 -8.09
N PRO A 379 -25.84 24.67 -8.00
CA PRO A 379 -24.67 24.19 -8.77
C PRO A 379 -24.94 24.21 -10.29
N VAL A 380 -23.88 24.43 -11.05
CA VAL A 380 -23.91 24.43 -12.52
C VAL A 380 -24.12 22.98 -13.02
N GLY A 381 -24.94 22.78 -14.02
CA GLY A 381 -25.25 21.45 -14.57
C GLY A 381 -26.33 20.69 -13.80
N ALA A 382 -26.94 21.29 -12.76
CA ALA A 382 -27.99 20.66 -11.97
C ALA A 382 -29.40 20.77 -12.60
N GLN A 383 -29.72 21.92 -13.16
CA GLN A 383 -31.06 22.24 -13.71
C GLN A 383 -30.95 23.06 -15.00
N ALA A 384 -31.85 22.79 -15.96
CA ALA A 384 -31.84 23.47 -17.25
C ALA A 384 -32.18 24.96 -17.12
N GLU A 385 -33.12 25.31 -16.25
CA GLU A 385 -33.59 26.70 -16.02
C GLU A 385 -32.91 27.34 -14.80
N ALA A 386 -31.64 27.01 -14.55
CA ALA A 386 -30.86 27.60 -13.46
C ALA A 386 -30.64 29.11 -13.73
N THR A 387 -30.91 29.92 -12.73
CA THR A 387 -30.61 31.37 -12.75
C THR A 387 -29.36 31.62 -11.88
N PHE A 388 -28.40 32.33 -12.45
CA PHE A 388 -27.17 32.69 -11.74
C PHE A 388 -27.22 34.18 -11.39
N THR A 389 -26.99 34.51 -10.13
CA THR A 389 -27.09 35.87 -9.61
C THR A 389 -25.75 36.38 -9.15
N GLU A 390 -25.29 37.49 -9.73
CA GLU A 390 -24.08 38.18 -9.31
C GLU A 390 -24.36 39.02 -8.05
N SER A 391 -23.42 38.97 -7.11
CA SER A 391 -23.42 39.81 -5.91
C SER A 391 -22.19 40.72 -5.92
N ALA A 392 -22.35 41.93 -5.39
CA ALA A 392 -21.29 42.91 -5.25
C ALA A 392 -21.03 43.22 -3.77
N VAL A 393 -19.76 43.19 -3.36
CA VAL A 393 -19.36 43.58 -2.01
C VAL A 393 -18.19 44.55 -2.05
N PRO A 394 -18.08 45.48 -1.09
CA PRO A 394 -16.87 46.27 -0.93
C PRO A 394 -15.67 45.35 -0.66
N PHE A 395 -14.58 45.57 -1.38
CA PHE A 395 -13.34 44.79 -1.24
C PHE A 395 -12.12 45.69 -1.46
N PRO A 396 -11.84 46.59 -0.52
CA PRO A 396 -10.74 47.53 -0.63
C PRO A 396 -9.37 46.86 -0.58
N ALA A 397 -8.34 47.62 -0.92
CA ALA A 397 -6.97 47.14 -0.82
C ALA A 397 -6.67 46.60 0.58
N ARG A 398 -5.93 45.44 0.63
CA ARG A 398 -5.57 44.61 1.79
C ARG A 398 -6.67 43.72 2.32
N ASP A 399 -7.91 43.78 1.86
CA ASP A 399 -8.90 42.77 2.15
C ASP A 399 -8.45 41.41 1.63
N GLN A 400 -8.82 40.36 2.35
CA GLN A 400 -8.49 38.98 2.00
C GLN A 400 -9.78 38.19 1.78
N LEU A 401 -9.73 37.26 0.80
CA LEU A 401 -10.80 36.31 0.52
C LEU A 401 -10.26 34.91 0.72
N VAL A 402 -10.96 34.08 1.48
CA VAL A 402 -10.68 32.66 1.64
C VAL A 402 -11.77 31.86 0.91
N ILE A 403 -11.34 31.00 -0.02
CA ILE A 403 -12.18 30.03 -0.71
C ILE A 403 -11.61 28.65 -0.44
N TYR A 404 -12.48 27.67 -0.23
CA TYR A 404 -12.04 26.32 0.14
C TYR A 404 -13.07 25.29 -0.28
N THR A 405 -12.60 24.03 -0.50
CA THR A 405 -13.46 22.87 -0.80
C THR A 405 -13.74 22.07 0.48
N ASP A 406 -14.75 21.21 0.45
CA ASP A 406 -15.22 20.47 1.62
C ASP A 406 -14.23 19.44 2.14
N GLY A 407 -13.34 18.92 1.30
CA GLY A 407 -12.25 18.06 1.72
C GLY A 407 -11.35 18.67 2.80
N VAL A 408 -11.33 20.00 2.94
CA VAL A 408 -10.56 20.71 3.97
C VAL A 408 -11.02 20.31 5.39
N PHE A 409 -12.31 20.09 5.60
CA PHE A 409 -12.88 19.74 6.90
C PHE A 409 -13.50 18.34 6.98
N ALA A 410 -13.52 17.59 5.90
CA ALA A 410 -14.18 16.27 5.82
C ALA A 410 -13.73 15.26 6.90
N LYS A 411 -12.56 15.45 7.50
CA LYS A 411 -12.08 14.65 8.64
C LYS A 411 -12.56 15.09 10.00
N VAL A 412 -12.87 16.37 10.12
CA VAL A 412 -13.18 16.97 11.42
C VAL A 412 -14.65 16.76 11.72
N THR A 413 -15.50 16.82 10.71
CA THR A 413 -16.93 16.68 10.86
C THR A 413 -17.61 16.26 9.55
N GLU A 414 -18.66 15.45 9.67
CA GLU A 414 -19.57 15.14 8.57
C GLU A 414 -20.62 16.24 8.34
N SER A 415 -20.74 17.19 9.27
CA SER A 415 -21.67 18.30 9.17
C SER A 415 -21.05 19.47 8.44
N ARG A 416 -21.59 19.83 7.29
CA ARG A 416 -21.16 20.97 6.46
C ARG A 416 -21.11 22.27 7.27
N ASP A 417 -22.12 22.57 8.07
CA ASP A 417 -22.21 23.80 8.86
C ASP A 417 -21.11 23.90 9.93
N LYS A 418 -20.80 22.77 10.60
CA LYS A 418 -19.70 22.70 11.55
C LYS A 418 -18.36 22.90 10.85
N GLY A 419 -18.16 22.27 9.69
CA GLY A 419 -16.93 22.41 8.91
C GLY A 419 -16.71 23.86 8.47
N VAL A 420 -17.74 24.53 7.98
CA VAL A 420 -17.68 25.96 7.63
C VAL A 420 -17.30 26.80 8.86
N SER A 421 -17.93 26.57 10.01
CA SER A 421 -17.63 27.30 11.25
C SER A 421 -16.19 27.06 11.74
N GLU A 422 -15.63 25.87 11.54
CA GLU A 422 -14.24 25.59 11.89
C GLU A 422 -13.25 26.32 10.99
N VAL A 423 -13.49 26.33 9.68
CA VAL A 423 -12.65 27.08 8.75
C VAL A 423 -12.73 28.58 9.03
N GLU A 424 -13.91 29.09 9.37
CA GLU A 424 -14.12 30.49 9.78
C GLU A 424 -13.33 30.85 11.04
N ALA A 425 -13.39 30.00 12.07
CA ALA A 425 -12.61 30.19 13.30
C ALA A 425 -11.08 30.16 13.07
N LEU A 426 -10.61 29.29 12.13
CA LEU A 426 -9.21 29.27 11.73
C LEU A 426 -8.82 30.52 10.96
N ALA A 427 -9.64 30.99 10.03
CA ALA A 427 -9.43 32.22 9.29
C ALA A 427 -9.33 33.43 10.23
N GLU A 428 -10.23 33.52 11.22
CA GLU A 428 -10.19 34.55 12.26
C GLU A 428 -8.90 34.48 13.10
N LYS A 429 -8.56 33.31 13.58
CA LYS A 429 -7.37 33.06 14.40
C LYS A 429 -6.07 33.50 13.74
N PHE A 430 -5.96 33.30 12.43
CA PHE A 430 -4.77 33.60 11.64
C PHE A 430 -4.91 34.83 10.74
N SER A 431 -5.94 35.65 10.96
CA SER A 431 -6.30 36.82 10.12
C SER A 431 -5.19 37.88 9.97
N GLY A 432 -4.28 37.96 10.94
CA GLY A 432 -3.12 38.87 10.86
C GLY A 432 -1.91 38.34 10.10
N ALA A 433 -1.98 37.10 9.61
CA ALA A 433 -0.85 36.46 8.94
C ALA A 433 -0.75 36.87 7.46
N GLU A 434 0.44 36.66 6.88
CA GLU A 434 0.65 36.75 5.43
C GLU A 434 -0.21 35.70 4.70
N VAL A 435 -0.60 36.02 3.45
CA VAL A 435 -1.52 35.23 2.63
C VAL A 435 -1.08 33.75 2.54
N THR A 436 0.19 33.52 2.31
CA THR A 436 0.78 32.16 2.26
C THR A 436 0.68 31.44 3.61
N THR A 437 0.98 32.15 4.69
CA THR A 437 0.91 31.59 6.05
C THR A 437 -0.53 31.25 6.41
N LEU A 438 -1.47 32.16 6.13
CA LEU A 438 -2.90 31.93 6.36
C LEU A 438 -3.41 30.71 5.60
N CYS A 439 -3.10 30.64 4.30
CA CYS A 439 -3.47 29.51 3.44
C CYS A 439 -2.96 28.16 4.02
N HIS A 440 -1.68 28.09 4.38
CA HIS A 440 -1.09 26.90 4.96
C HIS A 440 -1.68 26.55 6.32
N ARG A 441 -1.93 27.54 7.19
CA ARG A 441 -2.49 27.28 8.52
C ARG A 441 -3.92 26.76 8.48
N ILE A 442 -4.75 27.30 7.58
CA ILE A 442 -6.11 26.76 7.39
C ILE A 442 -6.03 25.33 6.87
N PHE A 443 -5.21 25.08 5.84
CA PHE A 443 -5.06 23.76 5.27
C PHE A 443 -4.54 22.72 6.29
N ASP A 444 -3.46 23.05 7.01
CA ASP A 444 -2.78 22.11 7.92
C ASP A 444 -3.56 21.88 9.22
N CYS A 445 -4.29 22.88 9.72
CA CYS A 445 -5.10 22.74 10.92
C CYS A 445 -6.40 21.99 10.68
N ALA A 446 -7.01 22.20 9.51
CA ALA A 446 -8.22 21.49 9.12
C ALA A 446 -7.94 20.03 8.72
N GLN A 447 -6.67 19.70 8.46
CA GLN A 447 -6.23 18.36 8.07
C GLN A 447 -5.10 17.82 8.95
N PRO A 448 -5.34 17.44 10.22
CA PRO A 448 -4.32 16.80 11.03
C PRO A 448 -4.08 15.36 10.58
N GLY A 449 -3.04 15.15 9.78
CA GLY A 449 -2.59 13.84 9.33
C GLY A 449 -3.13 13.39 7.96
N PHE A 450 -2.37 12.54 7.28
CA PHE A 450 -2.72 11.94 5.99
C PHE A 450 -3.70 10.77 6.20
N ASP A 451 -4.86 10.81 5.53
CA ASP A 451 -5.80 9.69 5.47
C ASP A 451 -6.02 9.29 4.01
N PRO A 452 -5.74 8.06 3.65
CA PRO A 452 -5.83 7.59 2.28
C PRO A 452 -7.27 7.54 1.70
N ASN A 453 -8.31 7.65 2.51
CA ASN A 453 -9.71 7.66 2.05
C ASN A 453 -10.31 9.07 1.93
N LYS A 454 -9.45 10.08 1.90
CA LYS A 454 -9.86 11.48 1.90
C LYS A 454 -10.17 12.00 0.51
N ASP A 455 -11.12 12.92 0.44
CA ASP A 455 -11.41 13.73 -0.74
C ASP A 455 -10.30 14.76 -1.03
N ASP A 456 -10.24 15.24 -2.26
CA ASP A 456 -9.36 16.37 -2.62
C ASP A 456 -9.67 17.56 -1.74
N SER A 457 -8.67 18.36 -1.46
CA SER A 457 -8.80 19.51 -0.57
C SER A 457 -8.05 20.69 -1.15
N THR A 458 -8.74 21.80 -1.30
CA THR A 458 -8.18 23.04 -1.85
C THR A 458 -8.48 24.20 -0.94
N VAL A 459 -7.46 25.00 -0.63
CA VAL A 459 -7.58 26.30 0.03
C VAL A 459 -6.94 27.35 -0.86
N VAL A 460 -7.66 28.41 -1.11
CA VAL A 460 -7.20 29.58 -1.88
C VAL A 460 -7.40 30.83 -1.02
N VAL A 461 -6.35 31.58 -0.82
CA VAL A 461 -6.39 32.86 -0.11
C VAL A 461 -5.95 33.96 -1.08
N ILE A 462 -6.79 34.96 -1.25
CA ILE A 462 -6.57 36.07 -2.18
C ILE A 462 -6.52 37.36 -1.37
N ARG A 463 -5.50 38.19 -1.58
CA ARG A 463 -5.40 39.51 -0.99
C ARG A 463 -5.46 40.57 -2.12
N ARG A 464 -6.32 41.58 -1.94
CA ARG A 464 -6.38 42.73 -2.82
C ARG A 464 -5.11 43.56 -2.65
N GLN A 465 -4.44 43.85 -3.75
CA GLN A 465 -3.31 44.78 -3.78
C GLN A 465 -3.74 46.22 -4.04
N PRO A 466 -3.02 47.21 -3.52
CA PRO A 466 -3.26 48.62 -3.93
C PRO A 466 -2.99 48.73 -5.41
N VAL A 467 -3.97 49.18 -6.18
CA VAL A 467 -3.75 49.51 -7.59
C VAL A 467 -2.81 50.71 -7.64
N ALA A 468 -1.64 50.54 -8.26
CA ALA A 468 -0.71 51.65 -8.49
C ALA A 468 -1.45 52.72 -9.31
N ALA A 469 -1.53 53.94 -8.79
CA ALA A 469 -2.08 55.06 -9.58
C ALA A 469 -1.33 55.14 -10.91
N PRO A 470 -2.05 55.33 -12.05
CA PRO A 470 -1.38 55.47 -13.33
C PRO A 470 -0.34 56.60 -13.18
N ALA A 471 0.91 56.30 -13.55
CA ALA A 471 1.97 57.29 -13.53
C ALA A 471 1.49 58.49 -14.31
N THR A 472 1.18 59.59 -13.63
CA THR A 472 0.85 60.87 -14.24
C THR A 472 2.00 61.20 -15.16
N ALA A 473 1.69 61.29 -16.46
CA ALA A 473 2.61 61.78 -17.47
C ALA A 473 2.82 63.32 -17.25
N GLU A 474 3.48 63.64 -16.15
CA GLU A 474 4.00 65.00 -15.90
C GLU A 474 5.47 65.04 -16.33
N GLY A 475 5.75 65.87 -17.29
CA GLY A 475 7.08 66.39 -17.51
C GLY A 475 7.78 66.05 -18.82
N LYS A 476 7.15 66.45 -19.96
CA LYS A 476 7.92 66.89 -21.10
C LYS A 476 7.25 68.12 -21.73
N ALA A 477 7.36 69.25 -21.05
CA ALA A 477 7.25 70.56 -21.68
C ALA A 477 8.29 71.46 -21.01
N ALA A 478 9.11 72.02 -21.85
CA ALA A 478 10.08 73.10 -21.58
C ALA A 478 11.56 72.65 -21.31
N GLY A 479 12.38 72.83 -22.33
CA GLY A 479 13.80 72.99 -22.30
C GLY A 479 14.47 72.79 -23.63
#